data_6def63f3c7867c7b2c91049e2ce7afd5
#
_entry.id   6def63f3c7867c7b2c91049e2ce7afd5
#
_cell.length_a   1.000
_cell.length_b   1.000
_cell.length_c   1.000
_cell.angle_alpha   90.00
_cell.angle_beta   90.00
_cell.angle_gamma   90.00
#
_symmetry.space_group_name_H-M   'P 1'
#
loop_
_entity.id
_entity.type
_entity.pdbx_description
1 polymer ?
#
loop_
_entity_poly.entity_id
_entity_poly.type
_entity_poly.pdbx_seq_one_letter_code
_entity_poly.pdbx_strand_id
1 'polypeptide(L)'
;HRSVKELIEKTGRSVEPMKEGPMRAGFMETTIRKQDSLKLDEVDQGKEEKREKVAFFTGCLVDYRLPEIGMSLLNILNKHQVDVEVPAGQVCCGSPMIRTGQTDVLKKLTEKNAKALEGYDTIVTVCAGCGATLKKDYPEYGVHLNVMDISEYLQDKLNTKDMKPVPMRVTYHDPCHLIRGQGIREEPRKILEKIKGLEFVEMEIPDQCCGAGGGVRSGKPEIAEALGREKAKMVEKLDVDAVITICPFCENNIRACLEAEGLHLEVMNILTLLEKAYK
;
A
#
# COMPACT_ATOMS: atom_id res chain seq x y z
N HIS A 1 0.57 -20.05 -22.07
CA HIS A 1 1.15 -19.22 -21.00
C HIS A 1 2.41 -18.54 -21.51
N ARG A 2 2.27 -17.32 -22.01
CA ARG A 2 3.44 -16.46 -22.17
C ARG A 2 3.89 -16.04 -20.78
N SER A 3 5.13 -16.36 -20.42
CA SER A 3 5.66 -16.00 -19.11
C SER A 3 5.70 -14.48 -18.96
N VAL A 4 5.53 -13.99 -17.75
CA VAL A 4 5.73 -12.57 -17.43
C VAL A 4 7.09 -12.09 -17.93
N LYS A 5 8.10 -12.97 -17.96
CA LYS A 5 9.43 -12.76 -18.51
C LYS A 5 9.42 -12.40 -20.01
N GLU A 6 8.62 -13.11 -20.85
CA GLU A 6 8.50 -12.78 -22.29
C GLU A 6 7.81 -11.43 -22.54
N LEU A 7 6.86 -11.06 -21.66
CA LEU A 7 6.19 -9.75 -21.75
C LEU A 7 7.14 -8.61 -21.39
N ILE A 8 8.01 -8.84 -20.45
CA ILE A 8 9.04 -7.90 -19.96
C ILE A 8 10.14 -7.73 -21.02
N GLU A 9 10.63 -8.81 -21.62
CA GLU A 9 11.63 -8.79 -22.69
C GLU A 9 11.15 -8.03 -23.93
N LYS A 10 9.85 -8.14 -24.26
CA LYS A 10 9.25 -7.42 -25.39
C LYS A 10 9.06 -5.92 -25.16
N THR A 11 9.03 -5.46 -23.91
CA THR A 11 8.82 -4.04 -23.58
C THR A 11 10.11 -3.27 -23.32
N GLY A 12 11.29 -3.91 -23.46
CA GLY A 12 12.60 -3.27 -23.29
C GLY A 12 12.87 -2.74 -21.87
N ARG A 13 12.07 -3.15 -20.89
CA ARG A 13 12.22 -2.69 -19.50
C ARG A 13 13.27 -3.51 -18.78
N SER A 14 14.26 -2.84 -18.20
CA SER A 14 15.14 -3.45 -17.21
C SER A 14 14.29 -3.90 -16.02
N VAL A 15 14.22 -5.19 -15.80
CA VAL A 15 13.67 -5.73 -14.56
C VAL A 15 14.81 -5.77 -13.57
N GLU A 16 14.76 -4.94 -12.54
CA GLU A 16 15.60 -5.22 -11.38
C GLU A 16 15.29 -6.66 -10.92
N PRO A 17 16.31 -7.46 -10.62
CA PRO A 17 16.09 -8.82 -10.16
C PRO A 17 15.11 -8.77 -8.98
N MET A 18 14.01 -9.54 -9.08
CA MET A 18 13.13 -9.73 -7.94
C MET A 18 13.97 -10.25 -6.78
N LYS A 19 13.87 -9.64 -5.62
CA LYS A 19 14.49 -10.18 -4.41
C LYS A 19 14.05 -11.63 -4.24
N GLU A 20 14.98 -12.50 -3.93
CA GLU A 20 14.73 -13.94 -3.84
C GLU A 20 13.60 -14.25 -2.84
N GLY A 21 12.59 -14.95 -3.31
CA GLY A 21 11.45 -15.43 -2.53
C GLY A 21 10.32 -14.41 -2.28
N PRO A 22 9.14 -14.90 -1.90
CA PRO A 22 8.02 -14.05 -1.52
C PRO A 22 8.27 -13.41 -0.16
N MET A 23 8.08 -12.10 -0.05
CA MET A 23 8.27 -11.32 1.18
C MET A 23 7.38 -11.77 2.34
N ARG A 24 6.27 -12.45 2.05
CA ARG A 24 5.41 -13.07 3.07
C ARG A 24 6.18 -13.97 4.04
N ALA A 25 7.17 -14.71 3.58
CA ALA A 25 8.03 -15.49 4.44
C ALA A 25 8.80 -14.61 5.44
N GLY A 26 9.39 -13.51 4.96
CA GLY A 26 10.08 -12.55 5.83
C GLY A 26 9.15 -11.84 6.80
N PHE A 27 7.92 -11.50 6.39
CA PHE A 27 6.90 -10.92 7.28
C PHE A 27 6.50 -11.91 8.38
N MET A 28 6.28 -13.18 8.04
CA MET A 28 5.94 -14.22 9.01
C MET A 28 7.08 -14.45 10.01
N GLU A 29 8.33 -14.53 9.55
CA GLU A 29 9.50 -14.66 10.44
C GLU A 29 9.63 -13.47 11.38
N THR A 30 9.42 -12.25 10.89
CA THR A 30 9.49 -11.03 11.70
C THR A 30 8.39 -11.01 12.77
N THR A 31 7.19 -11.45 12.42
CA THR A 31 6.05 -11.54 13.36
C THR A 31 6.31 -12.59 14.43
N ILE A 32 6.80 -13.78 14.05
CA ILE A 32 7.14 -14.87 14.98
C ILE A 32 8.27 -14.44 15.92
N ARG A 33 9.38 -13.87 15.40
CA ARG A 33 10.50 -13.42 16.23
C ARG A 33 10.11 -12.32 17.23
N LYS A 34 9.18 -11.43 16.87
CA LYS A 34 8.69 -10.39 17.80
C LYS A 34 7.77 -10.97 18.87
N GLN A 35 6.97 -11.97 18.55
CA GLN A 35 6.17 -12.67 19.56
C GLN A 35 7.05 -13.40 20.57
N ASP A 36 8.17 -13.98 20.13
CA ASP A 36 9.14 -14.65 21.02
C ASP A 36 9.98 -13.67 21.85
N SER A 37 10.30 -12.49 21.32
CA SER A 37 11.05 -11.46 22.07
C SER A 37 10.20 -10.71 23.10
N LEU A 38 8.89 -10.67 22.95
CA LEU A 38 7.96 -10.09 23.93
C LEU A 38 7.71 -11.01 25.15
N LYS A 39 8.19 -12.23 25.14
CA LYS A 39 8.15 -13.15 26.29
C LYS A 39 9.22 -12.89 27.36
N LEU A 40 10.08 -11.89 27.18
CA LEU A 40 11.29 -11.71 28.01
C LEU A 40 11.24 -10.56 29.01
N ASP A 41 10.15 -9.84 29.15
CA ASP A 41 9.99 -8.93 30.30
C ASP A 41 8.74 -9.33 31.07
N GLU A 42 8.95 -9.73 32.33
CA GLU A 42 7.89 -9.99 33.31
C GLU A 42 7.01 -8.75 33.45
N VAL A 43 5.94 -8.68 32.67
CA VAL A 43 4.89 -7.69 32.85
C VAL A 43 3.80 -8.30 33.69
N ASP A 44 3.60 -7.64 34.83
CA ASP A 44 2.52 -7.74 35.79
C ASP A 44 1.27 -8.47 35.27
N GLN A 45 0.87 -9.56 35.94
CA GLN A 45 -0.33 -10.37 35.67
C GLN A 45 -1.61 -9.60 36.03
N GLY A 46 -1.83 -8.48 35.37
CA GLY A 46 -3.02 -7.66 35.50
C GLY A 46 -3.74 -7.51 34.18
N LYS A 47 -4.76 -8.35 33.93
CA LYS A 47 -5.72 -8.33 32.81
C LYS A 47 -5.06 -8.47 31.43
N GLU A 48 -5.12 -9.64 30.82
CA GLU A 48 -4.99 -9.81 29.36
C GLU A 48 -6.09 -8.96 28.67
N GLU A 49 -5.79 -7.73 28.33
CA GLU A 49 -6.57 -7.00 27.36
C GLU A 49 -6.42 -7.75 26.03
N LYS A 50 -7.51 -8.32 25.55
CA LYS A 50 -7.57 -9.04 24.29
C LYS A 50 -7.13 -8.09 23.17
N ARG A 51 -5.90 -8.24 22.69
CA ARG A 51 -5.37 -7.42 21.60
C ARG A 51 -6.24 -7.59 20.35
N GLU A 52 -6.48 -6.48 19.65
CA GLU A 52 -7.15 -6.51 18.37
C GLU A 52 -6.28 -7.26 17.36
N LYS A 53 -6.88 -8.23 16.64
CA LYS A 53 -6.19 -9.06 15.65
C LYS A 53 -6.66 -8.72 14.26
N VAL A 54 -5.73 -8.45 13.33
CA VAL A 54 -6.02 -8.14 11.94
C VAL A 54 -5.22 -9.00 10.99
N ALA A 55 -5.81 -9.34 9.82
CA ALA A 55 -5.07 -9.94 8.72
C ALA A 55 -4.48 -8.84 7.83
N PHE A 56 -3.21 -8.93 7.48
CA PHE A 56 -2.61 -8.07 6.47
C PHE A 56 -2.64 -8.74 5.11
N PHE A 57 -3.42 -8.17 4.19
CA PHE A 57 -3.37 -8.51 2.78
C PHE A 57 -2.27 -7.71 2.09
N THR A 58 -1.10 -8.34 1.86
CA THR A 58 0.09 -7.68 1.33
C THR A 58 -0.08 -7.20 -0.11
N GLY A 59 -0.77 -7.98 -0.93
CA GLY A 59 -0.79 -7.79 -2.37
C GLY A 59 0.57 -8.06 -3.03
N CYS A 60 0.57 -8.24 -4.34
CA CYS A 60 1.77 -8.70 -5.05
C CYS A 60 2.91 -7.67 -5.10
N LEU A 61 2.61 -6.37 -5.15
CA LEU A 61 3.65 -5.35 -5.30
C LEU A 61 4.42 -5.12 -4.00
N VAL A 62 3.74 -5.11 -2.87
CA VAL A 62 4.38 -5.04 -1.55
C VAL A 62 5.16 -6.32 -1.28
N ASP A 63 4.56 -7.48 -1.57
CA ASP A 63 5.18 -8.78 -1.30
C ASP A 63 6.51 -8.99 -2.06
N TYR A 64 6.59 -8.51 -3.31
CA TYR A 64 7.73 -8.82 -4.19
C TYR A 64 8.65 -7.64 -4.51
N ARG A 65 8.23 -6.39 -4.37
CA ARG A 65 9.00 -5.23 -4.84
C ARG A 65 9.20 -4.12 -3.81
N LEU A 66 8.22 -3.88 -2.94
CA LEU A 66 8.23 -2.77 -1.97
C LEU A 66 8.00 -3.30 -0.55
N PRO A 67 8.86 -4.24 -0.08
CA PRO A 67 8.70 -4.88 1.23
C PRO A 67 8.77 -3.89 2.40
N GLU A 68 9.47 -2.79 2.22
CA GLU A 68 9.59 -1.71 3.20
C GLU A 68 8.22 -1.14 3.61
N ILE A 69 7.25 -1.07 2.69
CA ILE A 69 5.88 -0.63 3.00
C ILE A 69 5.21 -1.60 3.98
N GLY A 70 5.34 -2.91 3.71
CA GLY A 70 4.80 -3.94 4.58
C GLY A 70 5.47 -3.94 5.96
N MET A 71 6.79 -3.75 6.00
CA MET A 71 7.54 -3.66 7.26
C MET A 71 7.14 -2.42 8.06
N SER A 72 6.95 -1.28 7.41
CA SER A 72 6.45 -0.06 8.06
C SER A 72 5.08 -0.28 8.68
N LEU A 73 4.16 -0.97 7.95
CA LEU A 73 2.85 -1.33 8.50
C LEU A 73 2.99 -2.17 9.77
N LEU A 74 3.77 -3.26 9.73
CA LEU A 74 3.96 -4.15 10.87
C LEU A 74 4.54 -3.39 12.08
N ASN A 75 5.54 -2.52 11.84
CA ASN A 75 6.18 -1.73 12.90
C ASN A 75 5.20 -0.75 13.53
N ILE A 76 4.38 -0.06 12.73
CA ILE A 76 3.37 0.88 13.22
C ILE A 76 2.30 0.15 14.03
N LEU A 77 1.69 -0.91 13.48
CA LEU A 77 0.62 -1.63 14.15
C LEU A 77 1.09 -2.30 15.44
N ASN A 78 2.32 -2.82 15.45
CA ASN A 78 2.91 -3.38 16.67
C ASN A 78 3.09 -2.33 17.78
N LYS A 79 3.49 -1.09 17.43
CA LYS A 79 3.55 0.02 18.40
C LYS A 79 2.17 0.39 18.99
N HIS A 80 1.11 0.13 18.22
CA HIS A 80 -0.28 0.33 18.65
C HIS A 80 -0.90 -0.91 19.30
N GLN A 81 -0.09 -1.92 19.63
CA GLN A 81 -0.52 -3.17 20.29
C GLN A 81 -1.58 -3.94 19.49
N VAL A 82 -1.54 -3.86 18.17
CA VAL A 82 -2.38 -4.64 17.26
C VAL A 82 -1.62 -5.88 16.81
N ASP A 83 -2.23 -7.05 16.98
CA ASP A 83 -1.68 -8.31 16.49
C ASP A 83 -1.96 -8.45 14.99
N VAL A 84 -0.89 -8.51 14.19
CA VAL A 84 -0.99 -8.59 12.74
C VAL A 84 -0.58 -9.98 12.27
N GLU A 85 -1.47 -10.66 11.57
CA GLU A 85 -1.15 -11.88 10.85
C GLU A 85 -1.03 -11.63 9.34
N VAL A 86 -0.07 -12.30 8.72
CA VAL A 86 0.11 -12.29 7.26
C VAL A 86 -0.24 -13.67 6.72
N PRO A 87 -1.49 -13.90 6.27
CA PRO A 87 -1.94 -15.23 5.84
C PRO A 87 -1.10 -15.77 4.67
N ALA A 88 -0.47 -16.94 4.84
CA ALA A 88 0.47 -17.51 3.88
C ALA A 88 -0.17 -17.88 2.53
N GLY A 89 -1.46 -18.25 2.55
CA GLY A 89 -2.19 -18.73 1.37
C GLY A 89 -2.66 -17.63 0.41
N GLN A 90 -2.49 -16.34 0.75
CA GLN A 90 -2.96 -15.25 -0.11
C GLN A 90 -2.19 -15.19 -1.44
N VAL A 91 -2.89 -14.75 -2.47
CA VAL A 91 -2.37 -14.56 -3.83
C VAL A 91 -2.72 -13.16 -4.34
N CYS A 92 -2.37 -12.83 -5.60
CA CYS A 92 -2.76 -11.55 -6.20
C CYS A 92 -4.27 -11.30 -6.02
N CYS A 93 -4.65 -10.04 -5.72
CA CYS A 93 -6.06 -9.65 -5.60
C CYS A 93 -6.88 -9.85 -6.89
N GLY A 94 -6.22 -9.93 -8.04
CA GLY A 94 -6.88 -10.10 -9.33
C GLY A 94 -7.27 -8.82 -10.03
N SER A 95 -7.02 -7.63 -9.49
CA SER A 95 -7.33 -6.36 -10.14
C SER A 95 -6.84 -6.25 -11.60
N PRO A 96 -5.61 -6.69 -11.96
CA PRO A 96 -5.18 -6.71 -13.35
C PRO A 96 -5.99 -7.66 -14.24
N MET A 97 -6.50 -8.76 -13.66
CA MET A 97 -7.29 -9.76 -14.39
C MET A 97 -8.64 -9.20 -14.82
N ILE A 98 -9.31 -8.47 -13.92
CA ILE A 98 -10.56 -7.77 -14.24
C ILE A 98 -10.34 -6.78 -15.40
N ARG A 99 -9.31 -5.96 -15.30
CA ARG A 99 -9.00 -4.90 -16.28
C ARG A 99 -8.61 -5.44 -17.66
N THR A 100 -8.23 -6.71 -17.73
CA THR A 100 -7.87 -7.41 -18.99
C THR A 100 -8.89 -8.47 -19.41
N GLY A 101 -10.06 -8.53 -18.75
CA GLY A 101 -11.16 -9.45 -19.08
C GLY A 101 -10.89 -10.92 -18.77
N GLN A 102 -9.92 -11.22 -17.89
CA GLN A 102 -9.57 -12.60 -17.49
C GLN A 102 -10.38 -13.06 -16.28
N THR A 103 -11.70 -13.13 -16.43
CA THR A 103 -12.66 -13.42 -15.35
C THR A 103 -12.50 -14.80 -14.73
N ASP A 104 -12.15 -15.82 -15.53
CA ASP A 104 -11.91 -17.18 -15.02
C ASP A 104 -10.68 -17.25 -14.11
N VAL A 105 -9.64 -16.47 -14.42
CA VAL A 105 -8.46 -16.35 -13.57
C VAL A 105 -8.82 -15.62 -12.28
N LEU A 106 -9.60 -14.53 -12.38
CA LEU A 106 -10.07 -13.80 -11.22
C LEU A 106 -10.85 -14.70 -10.26
N LYS A 107 -11.79 -15.49 -10.75
CA LYS A 107 -12.57 -16.42 -9.93
C LYS A 107 -11.66 -17.33 -9.09
N LYS A 108 -10.64 -17.94 -9.71
CA LYS A 108 -9.68 -18.81 -9.01
C LYS A 108 -8.86 -18.06 -7.96
N LEU A 109 -8.50 -16.79 -8.22
CA LEU A 109 -7.78 -15.96 -7.25
C LEU A 109 -8.69 -15.59 -6.07
N THR A 110 -9.95 -15.24 -6.35
CA THR A 110 -10.96 -14.93 -5.33
C THR A 110 -11.18 -16.10 -4.39
N GLU A 111 -11.37 -17.31 -4.92
CA GLU A 111 -11.54 -18.53 -4.12
C GLU A 111 -10.33 -18.82 -3.21
N LYS A 112 -9.10 -18.65 -3.73
CA LYS A 112 -7.87 -18.83 -2.95
C LYS A 112 -7.73 -17.80 -1.85
N ASN A 113 -7.99 -16.54 -2.14
CA ASN A 113 -7.90 -15.46 -1.16
C ASN A 113 -9.02 -15.58 -0.12
N ALA A 114 -10.24 -15.95 -0.51
CA ALA A 114 -11.33 -16.23 0.44
C ALA A 114 -10.92 -17.27 1.47
N LYS A 115 -10.34 -18.39 1.03
CA LYS A 115 -9.84 -19.43 1.92
C LYS A 115 -8.68 -18.95 2.81
N ALA A 116 -7.75 -18.17 2.27
CA ALA A 116 -6.61 -17.67 3.02
C ALA A 116 -7.01 -16.63 4.08
N LEU A 117 -8.12 -15.94 3.86
CA LEU A 117 -8.61 -14.84 4.71
C LEU A 117 -9.82 -15.26 5.56
N GLU A 118 -10.17 -16.56 5.54
CA GLU A 118 -11.26 -17.11 6.35
C GLU A 118 -10.95 -16.98 7.84
N GLY A 119 -11.95 -16.57 8.63
CA GLY A 119 -11.84 -16.46 10.09
C GLY A 119 -11.19 -15.16 10.60
N TYR A 120 -10.85 -14.21 9.71
CA TYR A 120 -10.40 -12.89 10.13
C TYR A 120 -11.56 -11.89 10.10
N ASP A 121 -11.79 -11.24 11.24
CA ASP A 121 -12.84 -10.21 11.37
C ASP A 121 -12.49 -8.92 10.62
N THR A 122 -11.21 -8.59 10.53
CA THR A 122 -10.72 -7.38 9.85
C THR A 122 -9.49 -7.69 9.01
N ILE A 123 -9.53 -7.24 7.76
CA ILE A 123 -8.42 -7.38 6.81
C ILE A 123 -7.95 -5.98 6.44
N VAL A 124 -6.67 -5.69 6.63
CA VAL A 124 -6.07 -4.42 6.24
C VAL A 124 -5.22 -4.58 4.98
N THR A 125 -5.21 -3.58 4.13
CA THR A 125 -4.34 -3.52 2.94
C THR A 125 -3.77 -2.12 2.74
N VAL A 126 -2.59 -2.05 2.12
CA VAL A 126 -1.87 -0.81 1.81
C VAL A 126 -1.90 -0.47 0.32
N CYS A 127 -2.68 -1.19 -0.45
CA CYS A 127 -2.79 -1.00 -1.89
C CYS A 127 -4.22 -0.64 -2.29
N ALA A 128 -4.42 0.59 -2.73
CA ALA A 128 -5.73 1.10 -3.15
C ALA A 128 -6.42 0.19 -4.21
N GLY A 129 -5.64 -0.38 -5.14
CA GLY A 129 -6.15 -1.32 -6.13
C GLY A 129 -6.61 -2.64 -5.52
N CYS A 130 -5.84 -3.19 -4.56
CA CYS A 130 -6.24 -4.39 -3.84
C CYS A 130 -7.49 -4.14 -3.00
N GLY A 131 -7.53 -3.04 -2.23
CA GLY A 131 -8.69 -2.68 -1.42
C GLY A 131 -9.96 -2.54 -2.25
N ALA A 132 -9.91 -1.82 -3.37
CA ALA A 132 -11.05 -1.67 -4.27
C ALA A 132 -11.54 -3.02 -4.81
N THR A 133 -10.63 -3.91 -5.22
CA THR A 133 -10.97 -5.23 -5.76
C THR A 133 -11.58 -6.13 -4.70
N LEU A 134 -10.99 -6.20 -3.52
CA LEU A 134 -11.51 -7.02 -2.41
C LEU A 134 -12.88 -6.52 -1.92
N LYS A 135 -13.09 -5.21 -1.85
CA LYS A 135 -14.34 -4.61 -1.38
C LYS A 135 -15.49 -4.67 -2.40
N LYS A 136 -15.19 -4.48 -3.70
CA LYS A 136 -16.21 -4.26 -4.73
C LYS A 136 -16.34 -5.39 -5.74
N ASP A 137 -15.23 -5.97 -6.17
CA ASP A 137 -15.28 -6.97 -7.23
C ASP A 137 -15.49 -8.39 -6.66
N TYR A 138 -14.95 -8.72 -5.48
CA TYR A 138 -15.13 -10.03 -4.84
C TYR A 138 -16.57 -10.39 -4.49
N PRO A 139 -17.44 -9.45 -4.05
CA PRO A 139 -18.87 -9.73 -3.83
C PRO A 139 -19.58 -10.28 -5.05
N GLU A 140 -19.19 -9.91 -6.28
CA GLU A 140 -19.74 -10.45 -7.53
C GLU A 140 -19.45 -11.96 -7.68
N TYR A 141 -18.47 -12.48 -6.94
CA TYR A 141 -18.11 -13.91 -6.88
C TYR A 141 -18.56 -14.58 -5.59
N GLY A 142 -19.47 -13.94 -4.82
CA GLY A 142 -20.02 -14.47 -3.58
C GLY A 142 -19.06 -14.41 -2.38
N VAL A 143 -17.98 -13.64 -2.46
CA VAL A 143 -17.00 -13.51 -1.38
C VAL A 143 -17.10 -12.12 -0.75
N HIS A 144 -17.52 -12.08 0.51
CA HIS A 144 -17.70 -10.86 1.30
C HIS A 144 -16.66 -10.81 2.41
N LEU A 145 -15.77 -9.84 2.36
CA LEU A 145 -14.67 -9.64 3.30
C LEU A 145 -14.77 -8.27 3.94
N ASN A 146 -14.50 -8.17 5.24
CA ASN A 146 -14.39 -6.88 5.92
C ASN A 146 -12.98 -6.31 5.70
N VAL A 147 -12.81 -5.60 4.59
CA VAL A 147 -11.53 -5.03 4.18
C VAL A 147 -11.49 -3.54 4.50
N MET A 148 -10.42 -3.09 5.11
CA MET A 148 -10.13 -1.68 5.35
C MET A 148 -8.83 -1.28 4.64
N ASP A 149 -8.82 -0.10 4.02
CA ASP A 149 -7.57 0.54 3.69
C ASP A 149 -6.86 0.93 4.99
N ILE A 150 -5.53 0.85 5.01
CA ILE A 150 -4.79 1.15 6.23
C ILE A 150 -4.99 2.57 6.73
N SER A 151 -5.33 3.52 5.84
CA SER A 151 -5.68 4.88 6.25
C SER A 151 -7.02 4.95 7.01
N GLU A 152 -8.02 4.18 6.57
CA GLU A 152 -9.28 4.04 7.32
C GLU A 152 -9.03 3.46 8.72
N TYR A 153 -8.16 2.44 8.78
CA TYR A 153 -7.88 1.75 10.03
C TYR A 153 -7.10 2.62 11.03
N LEU A 154 -6.12 3.39 10.55
CA LEU A 154 -5.20 4.15 11.41
C LEU A 154 -5.69 5.55 11.78
N GLN A 155 -6.54 6.19 10.98
CA GLN A 155 -6.87 7.62 11.16
C GLN A 155 -7.25 8.00 12.60
N ASP A 156 -7.96 7.12 13.30
CA ASP A 156 -8.44 7.39 14.67
C ASP A 156 -7.65 6.64 15.75
N LYS A 157 -6.71 5.76 15.38
CA LYS A 157 -5.93 4.92 16.30
C LYS A 157 -4.52 5.44 16.58
N LEU A 158 -4.05 6.47 15.86
CA LEU A 158 -2.67 6.94 15.99
C LEU A 158 -2.41 7.59 17.34
N ASN A 159 -1.45 7.04 18.08
CA ASN A 159 -0.90 7.65 19.29
C ASN A 159 0.17 8.69 18.90
N THR A 160 -0.21 9.97 18.98
CA THR A 160 0.68 11.08 18.61
C THR A 160 1.67 11.47 19.70
N LYS A 161 1.54 10.94 20.93
CA LYS A 161 2.42 11.28 22.05
C LYS A 161 3.86 10.83 21.79
N ASP A 162 4.01 9.65 21.20
CA ASP A 162 5.31 9.02 20.93
C ASP A 162 5.93 9.43 19.58
N MET A 163 5.24 10.32 18.84
CA MET A 163 5.75 10.82 17.55
C MET A 163 6.83 11.88 17.77
N LYS A 164 7.96 11.69 17.09
CA LYS A 164 9.00 12.71 16.92
C LYS A 164 8.61 13.64 15.76
N PRO A 165 9.10 14.88 15.75
CA PRO A 165 8.90 15.78 14.62
C PRO A 165 9.55 15.26 13.35
N VAL A 166 8.83 15.39 12.24
CA VAL A 166 9.33 15.13 10.88
C VAL A 166 9.26 16.45 10.12
N PRO A 167 10.34 17.25 10.12
CA PRO A 167 10.35 18.57 9.50
C PRO A 167 10.49 18.44 7.98
N MET A 168 9.38 18.12 7.32
CA MET A 168 9.30 17.97 5.86
C MET A 168 8.08 18.72 5.34
N ARG A 169 8.22 19.30 4.15
CA ARG A 169 7.13 19.91 3.39
C ARG A 169 6.69 18.91 2.32
N VAL A 170 5.47 18.41 2.39
CA VAL A 170 5.00 17.32 1.54
C VAL A 170 3.70 17.62 0.84
N THR A 171 3.48 16.97 -0.31
CA THR A 171 2.18 16.94 -0.98
C THR A 171 1.66 15.50 -1.02
N TYR A 172 0.34 15.33 -1.27
CA TYR A 172 -0.28 14.01 -1.32
C TYR A 172 -0.94 13.76 -2.69
N HIS A 173 -0.63 12.61 -3.28
CA HIS A 173 -1.32 12.10 -4.45
C HIS A 173 -2.43 11.15 -4.04
N ASP A 174 -3.65 11.46 -4.42
CA ASP A 174 -4.85 10.63 -4.22
C ASP A 174 -4.91 9.50 -5.26
N PRO A 175 -4.75 8.23 -4.86
CA PRO A 175 -4.90 7.13 -5.79
C PRO A 175 -6.34 7.00 -6.29
N CYS A 176 -6.52 6.88 -7.59
CA CYS A 176 -7.86 6.78 -8.19
C CYS A 176 -8.69 5.61 -7.66
N HIS A 177 -8.06 4.47 -7.34
CA HIS A 177 -8.73 3.32 -6.73
C HIS A 177 -9.06 3.54 -5.23
N LEU A 178 -8.41 4.49 -4.57
CA LEU A 178 -8.78 4.88 -3.21
C LEU A 178 -10.04 5.75 -3.24
N ILE A 179 -9.98 6.86 -3.97
CA ILE A 179 -11.08 7.82 -4.02
C ILE A 179 -12.30 7.25 -4.76
N ARG A 180 -12.12 6.91 -6.04
CA ARG A 180 -13.24 6.44 -6.89
C ARG A 180 -13.63 5.01 -6.60
N GLY A 181 -12.65 4.19 -6.24
CA GLY A 181 -12.84 2.77 -5.92
C GLY A 181 -13.40 2.53 -4.53
N GLN A 182 -13.02 3.30 -3.53
CA GLN A 182 -13.37 3.04 -2.13
C GLN A 182 -14.06 4.21 -1.41
N GLY A 183 -14.07 5.42 -1.99
CA GLY A 183 -14.67 6.61 -1.37
C GLY A 183 -13.81 7.23 -0.26
N ILE A 184 -12.53 6.84 -0.18
CA ILE A 184 -11.59 7.27 0.86
C ILE A 184 -10.81 8.49 0.34
N ARG A 185 -10.90 9.62 1.03
CA ARG A 185 -10.22 10.88 0.66
C ARG A 185 -9.58 11.57 1.86
N GLU A 186 -10.32 11.72 2.95
CA GLU A 186 -9.91 12.49 4.11
C GLU A 186 -8.99 11.73 5.06
N GLU A 187 -9.08 10.41 5.08
CA GLU A 187 -8.37 9.54 6.00
C GLU A 187 -6.83 9.67 5.89
N PRO A 188 -6.23 9.69 4.68
CA PRO A 188 -4.81 9.94 4.56
C PRO A 188 -4.40 11.34 5.03
N ARG A 189 -5.22 12.37 4.78
CA ARG A 189 -4.97 13.75 5.21
C ARG A 189 -4.96 13.86 6.73
N LYS A 190 -5.93 13.24 7.41
CA LYS A 190 -5.97 13.17 8.89
C LYS A 190 -4.72 12.51 9.48
N ILE A 191 -4.14 11.52 8.77
CA ILE A 191 -2.87 10.92 9.20
C ILE A 191 -1.74 11.91 9.05
N LEU A 192 -1.63 12.61 7.90
CA LEU A 192 -0.57 13.59 7.66
C LEU A 192 -0.63 14.75 8.66
N GLU A 193 -1.81 15.27 8.95
CA GLU A 193 -2.04 16.35 9.93
C GLU A 193 -1.60 15.98 11.37
N LYS A 194 -1.62 14.69 11.71
CA LYS A 194 -1.17 14.20 13.02
C LYS A 194 0.35 14.10 13.17
N ILE A 195 1.12 14.14 12.07
CA ILE A 195 2.57 14.05 12.11
C ILE A 195 3.17 15.41 12.51
N LYS A 196 3.82 15.44 13.66
CA LYS A 196 4.43 16.68 14.18
C LYS A 196 5.51 17.23 13.25
N GLY A 197 5.50 18.53 13.01
CA GLY A 197 6.50 19.20 12.20
C GLY A 197 6.35 19.01 10.68
N LEU A 198 5.36 18.25 10.23
CA LEU A 198 5.05 18.08 8.83
C LEU A 198 4.26 19.30 8.32
N GLU A 199 4.68 19.85 7.18
CA GLU A 199 3.90 20.85 6.43
C GLU A 199 3.24 20.17 5.25
N PHE A 200 1.92 20.07 5.27
CA PHE A 200 1.15 19.48 4.17
C PHE A 200 0.68 20.57 3.20
N VAL A 201 1.00 20.41 1.92
CA VAL A 201 0.59 21.31 0.83
C VAL A 201 -0.26 20.52 -0.16
N GLU A 202 -1.52 20.88 -0.31
CA GLU A 202 -2.41 20.23 -1.26
C GLU A 202 -2.01 20.57 -2.71
N MET A 203 -1.97 19.60 -3.61
CA MET A 203 -1.75 19.86 -5.02
C MET A 203 -3.03 20.27 -5.74
N GLU A 204 -2.90 20.96 -6.87
CA GLU A 204 -4.03 21.52 -7.62
C GLU A 204 -5.08 20.46 -8.00
N ILE A 205 -4.64 19.29 -8.49
CA ILE A 205 -5.53 18.16 -8.83
C ILE A 205 -4.93 16.86 -8.22
N PRO A 206 -5.15 16.62 -6.92
CA PRO A 206 -4.51 15.50 -6.22
C PRO A 206 -4.94 14.13 -6.77
N ASP A 207 -6.19 14.01 -7.24
CA ASP A 207 -6.78 12.79 -7.77
C ASP A 207 -6.62 12.59 -9.29
N GLN A 208 -5.86 13.45 -9.97
CA GLN A 208 -5.46 13.17 -11.35
C GLN A 208 -4.67 11.86 -11.40
N CYS A 209 -5.11 10.95 -12.30
CA CYS A 209 -4.47 9.64 -12.42
C CYS A 209 -2.97 9.75 -12.69
N CYS A 210 -2.17 8.96 -11.98
CA CYS A 210 -0.73 8.89 -12.20
C CYS A 210 -0.34 8.10 -13.47
N GLY A 211 -1.30 7.45 -14.15
CA GLY A 211 -1.03 6.65 -15.35
C GLY A 211 -0.62 5.18 -15.10
N ALA A 212 -0.44 4.74 -13.86
CA ALA A 212 0.06 3.39 -13.57
C ALA A 212 -0.97 2.27 -13.75
N GLY A 213 -2.24 2.56 -13.43
CA GLY A 213 -3.28 1.56 -13.24
C GLY A 213 -3.98 1.07 -14.50
N GLY A 214 -4.81 0.03 -14.34
CA GLY A 214 -5.70 -0.45 -15.40
C GLY A 214 -5.02 -1.07 -16.63
N GLY A 215 -3.74 -1.40 -16.55
CA GLY A 215 -2.98 -1.88 -17.71
C GLY A 215 -2.54 -0.77 -18.68
N VAL A 216 -2.86 0.50 -18.41
CA VAL A 216 -2.54 1.64 -19.29
C VAL A 216 -1.04 1.74 -19.55
N ARG A 217 -0.21 1.66 -18.48
CA ARG A 217 1.25 1.72 -18.63
C ARG A 217 1.82 0.62 -19.53
N SER A 218 1.20 -0.54 -19.58
CA SER A 218 1.65 -1.67 -20.41
C SER A 218 1.08 -1.67 -21.81
N GLY A 219 -0.19 -1.24 -21.96
CA GLY A 219 -0.89 -1.26 -23.24
C GLY A 219 -0.84 0.04 -24.03
N LYS A 220 -0.66 1.17 -23.32
CA LYS A 220 -0.65 2.53 -23.86
C LYS A 220 0.37 3.39 -23.11
N PRO A 221 1.68 3.08 -23.22
CA PRO A 221 2.72 3.80 -22.46
C PRO A 221 2.72 5.30 -22.71
N GLU A 222 2.42 5.74 -23.94
CA GLU A 222 2.33 7.15 -24.33
C GLU A 222 1.29 7.93 -23.51
N ILE A 223 0.17 7.28 -23.15
CA ILE A 223 -0.87 7.88 -22.29
C ILE A 223 -0.37 7.94 -20.84
N ALA A 224 0.26 6.87 -20.37
CA ALA A 224 0.82 6.83 -19.02
C ALA A 224 1.90 7.89 -18.81
N GLU A 225 2.76 8.09 -19.80
CA GLU A 225 3.81 9.10 -19.79
C GLU A 225 3.23 10.53 -19.80
N ALA A 226 2.22 10.79 -20.65
CA ALA A 226 1.55 12.09 -20.69
C ALA A 226 0.91 12.44 -19.34
N LEU A 227 0.18 11.50 -18.72
CA LEU A 227 -0.41 11.68 -17.39
C LEU A 227 0.66 11.90 -16.32
N GLY A 228 1.75 11.14 -16.37
CA GLY A 228 2.88 11.29 -15.45
C GLY A 228 3.55 12.64 -15.57
N ARG A 229 3.76 13.14 -16.79
CA ARG A 229 4.32 14.47 -17.06
C ARG A 229 3.44 15.60 -16.51
N GLU A 230 2.13 15.50 -16.69
CA GLU A 230 1.21 16.48 -16.11
C GLU A 230 1.25 16.47 -14.57
N LYS A 231 1.39 15.27 -13.96
CA LYS A 231 1.57 15.14 -12.52
C LYS A 231 2.89 15.79 -12.07
N ALA A 232 3.98 15.55 -12.79
CA ALA A 232 5.29 16.13 -12.48
C ALA A 232 5.25 17.67 -12.50
N LYS A 233 4.60 18.27 -13.51
CA LYS A 233 4.40 19.73 -13.59
C LYS A 233 3.62 20.32 -12.42
N MET A 234 2.64 19.57 -11.88
CA MET A 234 1.91 20.02 -10.69
C MET A 234 2.80 19.99 -9.45
N VAL A 235 3.61 18.95 -9.30
CA VAL A 235 4.53 18.81 -8.16
C VAL A 235 5.63 19.88 -8.21
N GLU A 236 6.19 20.13 -9.38
CA GLU A 236 7.25 21.15 -9.58
C GLU A 236 6.86 22.54 -9.04
N LYS A 237 5.59 22.90 -9.12
CA LYS A 237 5.07 24.21 -8.66
C LYS A 237 4.98 24.34 -7.14
N LEU A 238 5.11 23.24 -6.38
CA LEU A 238 4.74 23.22 -4.96
C LEU A 238 5.90 23.47 -4.00
N ASP A 239 7.15 23.44 -4.47
CA ASP A 239 8.33 23.57 -3.61
C ASP A 239 8.25 22.63 -2.37
N VAL A 240 8.14 21.32 -2.61
CA VAL A 240 8.00 20.30 -1.59
C VAL A 240 9.19 19.35 -1.57
N ASP A 241 9.46 18.75 -0.40
CA ASP A 241 10.54 17.78 -0.22
C ASP A 241 10.13 16.40 -0.77
N ALA A 242 8.83 16.06 -0.69
CA ALA A 242 8.36 14.75 -1.10
C ALA A 242 6.90 14.73 -1.59
N VAL A 243 6.61 13.75 -2.45
CA VAL A 243 5.25 13.34 -2.81
C VAL A 243 4.87 12.09 -2.03
N ILE A 244 3.80 12.18 -1.27
CA ILE A 244 3.27 11.07 -0.48
C ILE A 244 2.08 10.43 -1.19
N THR A 245 1.98 9.11 -1.12
CA THR A 245 0.81 8.36 -1.58
C THR A 245 0.66 7.07 -0.77
N ILE A 246 -0.53 6.47 -0.77
CA ILE A 246 -0.75 5.18 -0.09
C ILE A 246 -0.69 4.00 -1.07
N CYS A 247 -0.71 4.24 -2.35
CA CYS A 247 -0.74 3.18 -3.35
C CYS A 247 0.66 2.88 -3.89
N PRO A 248 1.19 1.65 -3.72
CA PRO A 248 2.52 1.27 -4.19
C PRO A 248 2.67 1.37 -5.72
N PHE A 249 1.59 1.20 -6.48
CA PHE A 249 1.61 1.43 -7.93
C PHE A 249 1.79 2.90 -8.28
N CYS A 250 1.11 3.81 -7.56
CA CYS A 250 1.25 5.25 -7.76
C CYS A 250 2.64 5.72 -7.36
N GLU A 251 3.14 5.27 -6.20
CA GLU A 251 4.49 5.56 -5.74
C GLU A 251 5.55 5.26 -6.82
N ASN A 252 5.55 4.01 -7.30
CA ASN A 252 6.52 3.58 -8.30
C ASN A 252 6.40 4.35 -9.62
N ASN A 253 5.17 4.67 -10.05
CA ASN A 253 4.97 5.40 -11.31
C ASN A 253 5.29 6.89 -11.19
N ILE A 254 4.87 7.55 -10.11
CA ILE A 254 5.16 8.97 -9.89
C ILE A 254 6.67 9.17 -9.78
N ARG A 255 7.38 8.33 -9.02
CA ARG A 255 8.84 8.37 -8.93
C ARG A 255 9.48 8.32 -10.32
N ALA A 256 9.11 7.34 -11.15
CA ALA A 256 9.64 7.20 -12.50
C ALA A 256 9.31 8.40 -13.42
N CYS A 257 8.15 9.02 -13.23
CA CYS A 257 7.77 10.20 -14.02
C CYS A 257 8.52 11.46 -13.58
N LEU A 258 8.69 11.68 -12.27
CA LEU A 258 9.49 12.81 -11.75
C LEU A 258 10.95 12.69 -12.22
N GLU A 259 11.56 11.50 -12.12
CA GLU A 259 12.91 11.24 -12.61
C GLU A 259 13.04 11.53 -14.12
N ALA A 260 12.05 11.11 -14.93
CA ALA A 260 12.04 11.36 -16.37
C ALA A 260 11.94 12.84 -16.75
N GLU A 261 11.33 13.66 -15.90
CA GLU A 261 11.23 15.13 -16.07
C GLU A 261 12.37 15.88 -15.33
N GLY A 262 13.37 15.14 -14.79
CA GLY A 262 14.54 15.73 -14.11
C GLY A 262 14.26 16.27 -12.71
N LEU A 263 13.12 15.92 -12.11
CA LEU A 263 12.75 16.31 -10.75
C LEU A 263 13.20 15.23 -9.76
N HIS A 264 14.20 15.56 -8.94
CA HIS A 264 14.79 14.66 -7.96
C HIS A 264 14.12 14.81 -6.58
N LEU A 265 12.81 14.52 -6.51
CA LEU A 265 12.04 14.57 -5.28
C LEU A 265 11.80 13.17 -4.73
N GLU A 266 11.74 13.08 -3.39
CA GLU A 266 11.40 11.81 -2.74
C GLU A 266 9.92 11.46 -3.02
N VAL A 267 9.64 10.22 -3.37
CA VAL A 267 8.27 9.69 -3.48
C VAL A 267 8.17 8.51 -2.55
N MET A 268 7.27 8.57 -1.57
CA MET A 268 7.18 7.53 -0.55
C MET A 268 5.73 7.18 -0.18
N ASN A 269 5.58 5.99 0.39
CA ASN A 269 4.32 5.58 0.98
C ASN A 269 4.05 6.34 2.29
N ILE A 270 2.78 6.64 2.55
CA ILE A 270 2.37 7.31 3.80
C ILE A 270 2.81 6.53 5.05
N LEU A 271 2.87 5.21 4.98
CA LEU A 271 3.36 4.37 6.09
C LEU A 271 4.85 4.54 6.33
N THR A 272 5.65 4.66 5.27
CA THR A 272 7.09 4.94 5.39
C THR A 272 7.35 6.30 6.02
N LEU A 273 6.55 7.31 5.65
CA LEU A 273 6.59 8.63 6.28
C LEU A 273 6.17 8.56 7.77
N LEU A 274 5.06 7.89 8.05
CA LEU A 274 4.56 7.75 9.41
C LEU A 274 5.54 6.97 10.31
N GLU A 275 6.22 5.96 9.78
CA GLU A 275 7.25 5.24 10.51
C GLU A 275 8.45 6.13 10.88
N LYS A 276 8.82 7.12 10.03
CA LYS A 276 9.85 8.12 10.39
C LYS A 276 9.49 8.87 11.67
N ALA A 277 8.20 9.18 11.87
CA ALA A 277 7.72 9.85 13.08
C ALA A 277 7.80 8.97 14.35
N TYR A 278 7.88 7.64 14.20
CA TYR A 278 7.98 6.72 15.32
C TYR A 278 9.41 6.19 15.57
N LYS A 279 10.38 6.58 14.78
CA LYS A 279 11.82 6.28 14.98
C LYS A 279 12.50 7.36 15.82
#